data_bdb7920339362cb3288a6c3e0b6b12e3
#
_entry.id   bdb7920339362cb3288a6c3e0b6b12e3
#
_cell.length_a   1.000
_cell.length_b   1.000
_cell.length_c   1.000
_cell.angle_alpha   90.00
_cell.angle_beta   90.00
_cell.angle_gamma   90.00
#
_symmetry.space_group_name_H-M   'P 1'
#
loop_
_entity.id
_entity.type
_entity.pdbx_description
1 polymer ?
#
loop_
_entity_poly.entity_id
_entity_poly.type
_entity_poly.pdbx_seq_one_letter_code
_entity_poly.pdbx_strand_id
1 'polypeptide(L)'
;MLTGSSARKLQREGVDLLAGRALWRSMPPFMAAELGHEFELDAALTRGMLPVVWDSPRPDDTLASYVGLYVREEVQSEGLVRSLGGFSRFLEAVSFSHGAVLNISEVARECEVSRKTVEGHLVILEDLLLSWRLPVFSKRSRRRVTVHPKFYWFDCGVYQAVRPRGPLDRPEEIAGGALEGLVGQHLKAWIELTDPSHTLSFWRTPSGTEVDFVVYGPETFDAIEVKHSASVRPRDLKALRAFGADYPEARLRLLYRGDERLEIDGVLCFPCEDYLRELIPGSALP
;
A
#
# COMPACT_ATOMS: atom_id res chain seq x y z
N MET A 1 15.59 -3.56 23.85
CA MET A 1 14.58 -3.38 22.80
C MET A 1 13.41 -2.64 23.42
N LEU A 2 12.97 -1.52 22.85
CA LEU A 2 11.77 -0.81 23.27
C LEU A 2 10.67 -1.16 22.26
N THR A 3 9.53 -1.61 22.74
CA THR A 3 8.34 -1.92 21.94
C THR A 3 7.13 -1.22 22.58
N GLY A 4 6.16 -0.81 21.78
CA GLY A 4 4.94 -0.19 22.26
C GLY A 4 3.82 -0.33 21.25
N SER A 5 2.59 -0.30 21.70
CA SER A 5 1.38 -0.34 20.86
C SER A 5 1.17 0.93 20.05
N SER A 6 1.75 2.06 20.47
CA SER A 6 1.66 3.33 19.77
C SER A 6 3.01 3.72 19.16
N ALA A 7 3.11 3.66 17.83
CA ALA A 7 4.26 4.12 17.08
C ALA A 7 4.58 5.60 17.36
N ARG A 8 3.52 6.41 17.53
CA ARG A 8 3.62 7.84 17.83
C ARG A 8 4.23 8.10 19.21
N LYS A 9 3.83 7.36 20.25
CA LYS A 9 4.42 7.49 21.59
C LYS A 9 5.89 7.09 21.58
N LEU A 10 6.22 5.97 20.92
CA LEU A 10 7.61 5.53 20.76
C LEU A 10 8.46 6.58 20.04
N GLN A 11 7.94 7.24 19.03
CA GLN A 11 8.66 8.33 18.34
C GLN A 11 8.89 9.54 19.24
N ARG A 12 7.89 9.95 20.02
CA ARG A 12 7.99 11.12 20.91
C ARG A 12 8.83 10.88 22.13
N GLU A 13 8.68 9.71 22.77
CA GLU A 13 9.36 9.38 24.02
C GLU A 13 10.75 8.77 23.82
N GLY A 14 10.97 8.06 22.71
CA GLY A 14 12.21 7.32 22.46
C GLY A 14 13.31 8.14 21.79
N VAL A 15 12.97 9.12 20.95
CA VAL A 15 13.97 9.88 20.18
C VAL A 15 14.74 10.87 21.07
N ASP A 16 14.08 11.50 22.03
CA ASP A 16 14.72 12.46 22.96
C ASP A 16 15.65 11.77 23.99
N LEU A 17 15.39 10.50 24.35
CA LEU A 17 16.14 9.78 25.36
C LEU A 17 17.35 9.01 24.81
N LEU A 18 17.38 8.66 23.52
CA LEU A 18 18.38 7.75 22.97
C LEU A 18 19.41 8.42 22.05
N ALA A 19 19.23 9.70 21.69
CA ALA A 19 20.23 10.54 21.02
C ALA A 19 21.10 9.77 19.98
N GLY A 20 20.49 9.10 19.02
CA GLY A 20 21.17 8.34 17.97
C GLY A 20 21.67 6.94 18.36
N ARG A 21 21.33 6.45 19.58
CA ARG A 21 21.71 5.11 20.05
C ARG A 21 20.64 4.03 19.77
N ALA A 22 19.52 4.38 19.16
CA ALA A 22 18.48 3.45 18.79
C ALA A 22 18.28 3.43 17.27
N LEU A 23 18.07 2.24 16.72
CA LEU A 23 17.64 2.03 15.34
C LEU A 23 16.13 1.83 15.36
N TRP A 24 15.44 2.62 14.54
CA TRP A 24 14.03 2.42 14.29
C TRP A 24 13.83 1.25 13.32
N ARG A 25 12.92 0.35 13.66
CA ARG A 25 12.47 -0.74 12.80
C ARG A 25 10.95 -0.81 12.85
N SER A 26 10.30 -0.83 11.70
CA SER A 26 8.88 -1.16 11.59
C SER A 26 8.69 -2.68 11.59
N MET A 27 7.52 -3.12 12.04
CA MET A 27 7.06 -4.49 11.87
C MET A 27 5.85 -4.45 10.92
N PRO A 28 6.07 -4.69 9.63
CA PRO A 28 4.97 -4.77 8.67
C PRO A 28 4.09 -6.00 8.93
N PRO A 29 2.89 -6.09 8.34
CA PRO A 29 2.16 -7.35 8.23
C PRO A 29 3.03 -8.45 7.60
N PHE A 30 2.64 -9.71 7.72
CA PHE A 30 3.38 -10.81 7.10
C PHE A 30 3.68 -10.55 5.63
N MET A 31 4.86 -10.97 5.19
CA MET A 31 5.17 -11.10 3.78
C MET A 31 4.88 -12.54 3.30
N ALA A 32 4.55 -12.69 2.03
CA ALA A 32 4.33 -14.00 1.43
C ALA A 32 5.55 -14.92 1.60
N ALA A 33 6.77 -14.36 1.53
CA ALA A 33 8.02 -15.08 1.76
C ALA A 33 8.14 -15.66 3.18
N GLU A 34 7.53 -15.02 4.21
CA GLU A 34 7.54 -15.52 5.58
C GLU A 34 6.58 -16.70 5.76
N LEU A 35 5.45 -16.69 5.07
CA LEU A 35 4.46 -17.77 5.09
C LEU A 35 4.84 -18.95 4.18
N GLY A 36 5.68 -18.73 3.17
CA GLY A 36 6.16 -19.76 2.27
C GLY A 36 5.02 -20.51 1.57
N HIS A 37 4.91 -21.81 1.83
CA HIS A 37 3.88 -22.66 1.22
C HIS A 37 2.47 -22.43 1.79
N GLU A 38 2.34 -21.79 2.96
CA GLU A 38 1.04 -21.45 3.56
C GLU A 38 0.43 -20.19 2.94
N PHE A 39 1.22 -19.43 2.17
CA PHE A 39 0.69 -18.26 1.48
C PHE A 39 -0.23 -18.66 0.33
N GLU A 40 -1.44 -18.14 0.35
CA GLU A 40 -2.43 -18.25 -0.73
C GLU A 40 -2.92 -16.85 -1.08
N LEU A 41 -2.78 -16.46 -2.35
CA LEU A 41 -3.09 -15.11 -2.81
C LEU A 41 -4.55 -14.72 -2.54
N ASP A 42 -5.52 -15.62 -2.78
CA ASP A 42 -6.94 -15.33 -2.56
C ASP A 42 -7.29 -15.17 -1.08
N ALA A 43 -6.64 -15.96 -0.22
CA ALA A 43 -6.75 -15.79 1.22
C ALA A 43 -6.19 -14.44 1.68
N ALA A 44 -5.00 -14.07 1.20
CA ALA A 44 -4.37 -12.80 1.50
C ALA A 44 -5.22 -11.61 1.03
N LEU A 45 -5.77 -11.66 -0.18
CA LEU A 45 -6.66 -10.62 -0.70
C LEU A 45 -7.91 -10.43 0.13
N THR A 46 -8.45 -11.51 0.72
CA THR A 46 -9.71 -11.46 1.48
C THR A 46 -9.50 -10.99 2.92
N ARG A 47 -8.55 -11.57 3.64
CA ARG A 47 -8.34 -11.37 5.09
C ARG A 47 -7.12 -10.53 5.44
N GLY A 48 -6.27 -10.21 4.46
CA GLY A 48 -5.04 -9.47 4.69
C GLY A 48 -3.91 -10.33 5.23
N MET A 49 -2.84 -9.66 5.67
CA MET A 49 -1.59 -10.27 6.11
C MET A 49 -1.28 -9.98 7.59
N LEU A 50 -2.27 -9.51 8.35
CA LEU A 50 -2.11 -9.29 9.79
C LEU A 50 -1.94 -10.63 10.53
N PRO A 51 -0.88 -10.83 11.34
CA PRO A 51 -0.67 -12.08 12.07
C PRO A 51 -1.87 -12.50 12.91
N VAL A 52 -2.49 -11.56 13.64
CA VAL A 52 -3.65 -11.82 14.48
C VAL A 52 -4.87 -12.30 13.70
N VAL A 53 -4.98 -11.94 12.43
CA VAL A 53 -6.05 -12.38 11.52
C VAL A 53 -5.67 -13.70 10.86
N TRP A 54 -4.42 -13.81 10.40
CA TRP A 54 -3.92 -14.98 9.69
C TRP A 54 -4.03 -16.26 10.53
N ASP A 55 -3.63 -16.19 11.79
CA ASP A 55 -3.64 -17.31 12.73
C ASP A 55 -5.02 -17.55 13.40
N SER A 56 -6.01 -16.72 13.08
CA SER A 56 -7.33 -16.81 13.71
C SER A 56 -8.17 -17.98 13.18
N PRO A 57 -8.85 -18.74 14.04
CA PRO A 57 -9.85 -19.72 13.61
C PRO A 57 -11.11 -19.05 12.98
N ARG A 58 -11.28 -17.74 13.17
CA ARG A 58 -12.38 -16.93 12.64
C ARG A 58 -11.81 -15.61 12.08
N PRO A 59 -11.11 -15.64 10.94
CA PRO A 59 -10.39 -14.47 10.41
C PRO A 59 -11.30 -13.29 10.12
N ASP A 60 -12.51 -13.50 9.59
CA ASP A 60 -13.46 -12.44 9.27
C ASP A 60 -13.96 -11.71 10.53
N ASP A 61 -14.30 -12.46 11.59
CA ASP A 61 -14.71 -11.87 12.88
C ASP A 61 -13.55 -11.10 13.52
N THR A 62 -12.34 -11.64 13.43
CA THR A 62 -11.14 -11.01 13.98
C THR A 62 -10.81 -9.72 13.23
N LEU A 63 -10.88 -9.73 11.91
CA LEU A 63 -10.64 -8.55 11.08
C LEU A 63 -11.71 -7.47 11.34
N ALA A 64 -12.99 -7.85 11.41
CA ALA A 64 -14.07 -6.92 11.75
C ALA A 64 -13.90 -6.30 13.14
N SER A 65 -13.47 -7.10 14.12
CA SER A 65 -13.15 -6.61 15.46
C SER A 65 -11.94 -5.69 15.47
N TYR A 66 -10.88 -6.04 14.73
CA TYR A 66 -9.69 -5.21 14.58
C TYR A 66 -10.06 -3.82 14.04
N VAL A 67 -10.81 -3.75 12.95
CA VAL A 67 -11.21 -2.48 12.35
C VAL A 67 -12.24 -1.74 13.21
N GLY A 68 -13.25 -2.47 13.73
CA GLY A 68 -14.36 -1.88 14.47
C GLY A 68 -13.97 -1.34 15.85
N LEU A 69 -13.08 -2.02 16.55
CA LEU A 69 -12.70 -1.71 17.92
C LEU A 69 -11.29 -1.11 17.99
N TYR A 70 -10.28 -1.86 17.52
CA TYR A 70 -8.89 -1.47 17.72
C TYR A 70 -8.55 -0.11 17.08
N VAL A 71 -8.91 0.09 15.81
CA VAL A 71 -8.61 1.36 15.13
C VAL A 71 -9.31 2.55 15.81
N ARG A 72 -10.55 2.34 16.29
CA ARG A 72 -11.30 3.39 16.98
C ARG A 72 -10.78 3.66 18.39
N GLU A 73 -10.48 2.61 19.15
CA GLU A 73 -9.96 2.72 20.51
C GLU A 73 -8.56 3.37 20.51
N GLU A 74 -7.70 3.02 19.57
CA GLU A 74 -6.36 3.60 19.45
C GLU A 74 -6.45 5.11 19.18
N VAL A 75 -7.30 5.52 18.24
CA VAL A 75 -7.55 6.93 17.94
C VAL A 75 -8.17 7.67 19.13
N GLN A 76 -9.08 7.02 19.88
CA GLN A 76 -9.73 7.59 21.05
C GLN A 76 -8.76 7.72 22.23
N SER A 77 -7.99 6.68 22.51
CA SER A 77 -7.04 6.65 23.65
C SER A 77 -5.94 7.70 23.52
N GLU A 78 -5.55 8.02 22.27
CA GLU A 78 -4.60 9.08 21.97
C GLU A 78 -5.22 10.49 22.02
N GLY A 79 -6.55 10.62 22.20
CA GLY A 79 -7.24 11.91 22.24
C GLY A 79 -7.14 12.70 20.94
N LEU A 80 -6.95 12.01 19.81
CA LEU A 80 -6.56 12.62 18.52
C LEU A 80 -7.75 13.21 17.75
N VAL A 81 -8.97 12.78 18.06
CA VAL A 81 -10.18 13.23 17.37
C VAL A 81 -11.26 13.68 18.35
N ARG A 82 -11.99 14.73 17.96
CA ARG A 82 -13.09 15.27 18.76
C ARG A 82 -14.38 14.48 18.63
N SER A 83 -14.57 13.76 17.53
CA SER A 83 -15.78 13.00 17.21
C SER A 83 -15.41 11.67 16.56
N LEU A 84 -15.69 10.57 17.26
CA LEU A 84 -15.49 9.21 16.72
C LEU A 84 -16.40 8.92 15.53
N GLY A 85 -17.65 9.41 15.55
CA GLY A 85 -18.57 9.23 14.42
C GLY A 85 -18.09 9.97 13.16
N GLY A 86 -17.51 11.17 13.31
CA GLY A 86 -16.89 11.91 12.22
C GLY A 86 -15.65 11.20 11.67
N PHE A 87 -14.84 10.64 12.57
CA PHE A 87 -13.67 9.87 12.16
C PHE A 87 -14.06 8.56 11.45
N SER A 88 -15.11 7.85 11.91
CA SER A 88 -15.61 6.65 11.22
C SER A 88 -16.07 6.96 9.79
N ARG A 89 -16.82 8.03 9.59
CA ARG A 89 -17.20 8.49 8.22
C ARG A 89 -15.98 8.82 7.36
N PHE A 90 -14.95 9.42 7.96
CA PHE A 90 -13.70 9.68 7.25
C PHE A 90 -13.00 8.38 6.84
N LEU A 91 -12.95 7.34 7.70
CA LEU A 91 -12.36 6.04 7.34
C LEU A 91 -13.07 5.42 6.13
N GLU A 92 -14.41 5.45 6.12
CA GLU A 92 -15.20 4.96 4.99
C GLU A 92 -14.93 5.78 3.71
N ALA A 93 -15.02 7.10 3.78
CA ALA A 93 -14.80 7.98 2.63
C ALA A 93 -13.39 7.86 2.05
N VAL A 94 -12.34 7.83 2.90
CA VAL A 94 -10.96 7.70 2.40
C VAL A 94 -10.66 6.31 1.84
N SER A 95 -11.44 5.28 2.21
CA SER A 95 -11.28 3.92 1.68
C SER A 95 -11.51 3.85 0.16
N PHE A 96 -12.36 4.73 -0.39
CA PHE A 96 -12.56 4.85 -1.83
C PHE A 96 -11.34 5.42 -2.58
N SER A 97 -10.39 6.00 -1.86
CA SER A 97 -9.13 6.51 -2.43
C SER A 97 -7.99 5.48 -2.41
N HIS A 98 -8.23 4.24 -1.95
CA HIS A 98 -7.20 3.20 -1.91
C HIS A 98 -6.67 2.87 -3.32
N GLY A 99 -5.35 2.91 -3.52
CA GLY A 99 -4.71 2.74 -4.83
C GLY A 99 -4.89 3.93 -5.78
N ALA A 100 -5.54 5.01 -5.35
CA ALA A 100 -5.85 6.16 -6.18
C ALA A 100 -5.19 7.45 -5.67
N VAL A 101 -5.04 8.42 -6.58
CA VAL A 101 -4.56 9.76 -6.23
C VAL A 101 -5.55 10.42 -5.29
N LEU A 102 -5.07 10.79 -4.10
CA LEU A 102 -5.91 11.30 -3.01
C LEU A 102 -6.47 12.70 -3.31
N ASN A 103 -7.79 12.80 -3.38
CA ASN A 103 -8.51 14.07 -3.49
C ASN A 103 -9.07 14.51 -2.12
N ILE A 104 -8.27 15.26 -1.36
CA ILE A 104 -8.63 15.74 -0.01
C ILE A 104 -9.93 16.58 -0.03
N SER A 105 -10.19 17.34 -1.10
CA SER A 105 -11.40 18.16 -1.21
C SER A 105 -12.67 17.33 -1.37
N GLU A 106 -12.58 16.23 -2.07
CA GLU A 106 -13.67 15.27 -2.24
C GLU A 106 -13.99 14.55 -0.93
N VAL A 107 -12.98 13.98 -0.29
CA VAL A 107 -13.13 13.36 1.04
C VAL A 107 -13.71 14.34 2.07
N ALA A 108 -13.26 15.60 2.06
CA ALA A 108 -13.77 16.63 2.95
C ALA A 108 -15.27 16.93 2.72
N ARG A 109 -15.69 16.96 1.45
CA ARG A 109 -17.10 17.15 1.08
C ARG A 109 -17.97 15.96 1.51
N GLU A 110 -17.51 14.73 1.28
CA GLU A 110 -18.24 13.52 1.69
C GLU A 110 -18.39 13.39 3.21
N CYS A 111 -17.37 13.80 3.95
CA CYS A 111 -17.40 13.78 5.42
C CYS A 111 -18.07 15.01 6.04
N GLU A 112 -18.44 16.03 5.26
CA GLU A 112 -18.96 17.31 5.73
C GLU A 112 -18.03 18.01 6.73
N VAL A 113 -16.72 17.95 6.47
CA VAL A 113 -15.68 18.56 7.32
C VAL A 113 -14.74 19.47 6.51
N SER A 114 -13.91 20.24 7.20
CA SER A 114 -12.90 21.06 6.53
C SER A 114 -11.76 20.19 5.95
N ARG A 115 -11.12 20.68 4.86
CA ARG A 115 -9.89 20.04 4.32
C ARG A 115 -8.82 19.86 5.39
N LYS A 116 -8.65 20.85 6.27
CA LYS A 116 -7.69 20.80 7.37
C LYS A 116 -7.99 19.64 8.34
N THR A 117 -9.27 19.34 8.56
CA THR A 117 -9.69 18.18 9.37
C THR A 117 -9.29 16.87 8.71
N VAL A 118 -9.52 16.72 7.39
CA VAL A 118 -9.11 15.54 6.64
C VAL A 118 -7.59 15.37 6.65
N GLU A 119 -6.83 16.44 6.42
CA GLU A 119 -5.36 16.44 6.50
C GLU A 119 -4.88 15.98 7.90
N GLY A 120 -5.53 16.46 8.95
CA GLY A 120 -5.25 16.02 10.33
C GLY A 120 -5.55 14.53 10.55
N HIS A 121 -6.68 14.04 10.03
CA HIS A 121 -7.04 12.62 10.13
C HIS A 121 -6.07 11.72 9.35
N LEU A 122 -5.60 12.15 8.17
CA LEU A 122 -4.58 11.42 7.40
C LEU A 122 -3.26 11.30 8.16
N VAL A 123 -2.81 12.40 8.79
CA VAL A 123 -1.61 12.38 9.65
C VAL A 123 -1.78 11.40 10.81
N ILE A 124 -2.97 11.35 11.43
CA ILE A 124 -3.26 10.37 12.49
C ILE A 124 -3.13 8.94 11.98
N LEU A 125 -3.70 8.62 10.82
CA LEU A 125 -3.58 7.27 10.24
C LEU A 125 -2.13 6.90 9.94
N GLU A 126 -1.33 7.84 9.44
CA GLU A 126 0.11 7.61 9.17
C GLU A 126 0.91 7.45 10.48
N ASP A 127 0.66 8.29 11.47
CA ASP A 127 1.31 8.22 12.78
C ASP A 127 1.01 6.88 13.51
N LEU A 128 -0.19 6.32 13.29
CA LEU A 128 -0.62 5.02 13.80
C LEU A 128 -0.23 3.84 12.89
N LEU A 129 0.50 4.09 11.80
CA LEU A 129 0.91 3.11 10.80
C LEU A 129 -0.26 2.38 10.11
N LEU A 130 -1.46 2.98 10.09
CA LEU A 130 -2.66 2.40 9.49
C LEU A 130 -2.80 2.72 8.01
N SER A 131 -2.05 3.71 7.52
CA SER A 131 -2.00 4.08 6.11
C SER A 131 -0.65 4.65 5.72
N TRP A 132 -0.43 4.77 4.43
CA TRP A 132 0.74 5.42 3.87
C TRP A 132 0.40 6.09 2.54
N ARG A 133 1.20 7.07 2.16
CA ARG A 133 1.05 7.78 0.89
C ARG A 133 2.20 7.44 -0.04
N LEU A 134 1.87 7.09 -1.29
CA LEU A 134 2.83 6.80 -2.34
C LEU A 134 3.08 8.07 -3.15
N PRO A 135 4.31 8.63 -3.14
CA PRO A 135 4.63 9.83 -3.90
C PRO A 135 4.78 9.53 -5.40
N VAL A 136 4.67 10.57 -6.22
CA VAL A 136 4.96 10.46 -7.65
C VAL A 136 6.47 10.36 -7.91
N PHE A 137 6.87 9.50 -8.84
CA PHE A 137 8.26 9.39 -9.32
C PHE A 137 8.62 10.63 -10.14
N SER A 138 9.68 11.33 -9.76
CA SER A 138 10.08 12.60 -10.40
C SER A 138 11.59 12.74 -10.63
N LYS A 139 12.32 11.64 -10.73
CA LYS A 139 13.75 11.68 -11.09
C LYS A 139 13.92 12.25 -12.52
N ARG A 140 14.83 13.18 -12.72
CA ARG A 140 15.06 13.92 -13.97
C ARG A 140 13.95 14.91 -14.39
N SER A 141 12.89 15.06 -13.62
CA SER A 141 11.89 16.10 -13.90
C SER A 141 12.44 17.47 -13.50
N ARG A 142 12.67 18.35 -14.48
CA ARG A 142 13.07 19.76 -14.24
C ARG A 142 11.92 20.61 -13.68
N ARG A 143 10.68 20.10 -13.72
CA ARG A 143 9.48 20.75 -13.17
C ARG A 143 8.93 19.90 -12.06
N ARG A 144 8.64 20.50 -10.90
CA ARG A 144 7.84 19.86 -9.85
C ARG A 144 6.47 19.52 -10.45
N VAL A 145 6.22 18.24 -10.68
CA VAL A 145 4.89 17.75 -11.03
C VAL A 145 4.09 17.81 -9.74
N THR A 146 3.12 18.74 -9.66
CA THR A 146 2.21 18.85 -8.53
C THR A 146 1.13 17.78 -8.68
N VAL A 147 1.52 16.52 -8.52
CA VAL A 147 0.57 15.40 -8.45
C VAL A 147 0.44 15.02 -6.98
N HIS A 148 -0.81 14.93 -6.51
CA HIS A 148 -1.08 14.44 -5.16
C HIS A 148 -0.66 12.97 -5.06
N PRO A 149 -0.20 12.51 -3.87
CA PRO A 149 0.18 11.11 -3.68
C PRO A 149 -1.04 10.20 -3.79
N LYS A 150 -0.80 8.92 -4.12
CA LYS A 150 -1.79 7.86 -3.94
C LYS A 150 -1.92 7.53 -2.45
N PHE A 151 -3.11 7.09 -2.04
CA PHE A 151 -3.40 6.64 -0.68
C PHE A 151 -3.52 5.12 -0.63
N TYR A 152 -2.92 4.51 0.38
CA TYR A 152 -3.04 3.08 0.65
C TYR A 152 -3.30 2.82 2.12
N TRP A 153 -4.21 1.90 2.42
CA TRP A 153 -4.24 1.23 3.70
C TRP A 153 -3.00 0.35 3.85
N PHE A 154 -2.53 0.16 5.08
CA PHE A 154 -1.33 -0.62 5.38
C PHE A 154 -1.50 -2.12 5.12
N ASP A 155 -2.74 -2.60 5.06
CA ASP A 155 -3.10 -4.00 4.85
C ASP A 155 -4.36 -4.09 3.97
N CYS A 156 -4.37 -5.03 3.02
CA CYS A 156 -5.46 -5.16 2.05
C CYS A 156 -6.74 -5.73 2.70
N GLY A 157 -6.65 -6.55 3.75
CA GLY A 157 -7.81 -7.01 4.51
C GLY A 157 -8.48 -5.86 5.26
N VAL A 158 -7.68 -4.99 5.88
CA VAL A 158 -8.19 -3.76 6.52
C VAL A 158 -8.89 -2.87 5.50
N TYR A 159 -8.30 -2.67 4.32
CA TYR A 159 -8.97 -1.96 3.22
C TYR A 159 -10.34 -2.55 2.90
N GLN A 160 -10.42 -3.86 2.75
CA GLN A 160 -11.66 -4.56 2.43
C GLN A 160 -12.71 -4.46 3.54
N ALA A 161 -12.28 -4.47 4.80
CA ALA A 161 -13.18 -4.38 5.96
C ALA A 161 -13.69 -2.96 6.23
N VAL A 162 -12.90 -1.93 5.90
CA VAL A 162 -13.29 -0.52 6.06
C VAL A 162 -14.16 -0.04 4.90
N ARG A 163 -13.93 -0.55 3.68
CA ARG A 163 -14.63 -0.09 2.49
C ARG A 163 -16.09 -0.56 2.49
N PRO A 164 -17.06 0.37 2.46
CA PRO A 164 -18.46 0.01 2.28
C PRO A 164 -18.66 -0.74 0.95
N ARG A 165 -19.58 -1.70 0.95
CA ARG A 165 -19.95 -2.48 -0.23
C ARG A 165 -21.44 -2.41 -0.46
N GLY A 166 -21.83 -2.28 -1.72
CA GLY A 166 -23.23 -2.21 -2.11
C GLY A 166 -23.48 -2.68 -3.55
N PRO A 167 -24.75 -2.65 -3.98
CA PRO A 167 -25.13 -3.13 -5.32
C PRO A 167 -24.52 -2.33 -6.48
N LEU A 168 -23.98 -1.15 -6.22
CA LEU A 168 -23.36 -0.28 -7.22
C LEU A 168 -21.84 -0.53 -7.36
N ASP A 169 -21.25 -1.25 -6.43
CA ASP A 169 -19.81 -1.57 -6.47
C ASP A 169 -19.55 -2.70 -7.45
N ARG A 170 -18.42 -2.58 -8.14
CA ARG A 170 -17.92 -3.64 -9.01
C ARG A 170 -16.89 -4.48 -8.25
N PRO A 171 -17.15 -5.78 -8.01
CA PRO A 171 -16.24 -6.66 -7.28
C PRO A 171 -14.82 -6.66 -7.86
N GLU A 172 -14.69 -6.56 -9.19
CA GLU A 172 -13.40 -6.53 -9.89
C GLU A 172 -12.58 -5.28 -9.57
N GLU A 173 -13.23 -4.12 -9.35
CA GLU A 173 -12.54 -2.88 -8.97
C GLU A 173 -12.01 -2.97 -7.53
N ILE A 174 -12.81 -3.52 -6.62
CA ILE A 174 -12.39 -3.75 -5.23
C ILE A 174 -11.25 -4.76 -5.17
N ALA A 175 -11.37 -5.86 -5.90
CA ALA A 175 -10.35 -6.90 -5.96
C ALA A 175 -9.05 -6.39 -6.63
N GLY A 176 -9.17 -5.54 -7.65
CA GLY A 176 -8.03 -4.87 -8.28
C GLY A 176 -7.28 -3.97 -7.31
N GLY A 177 -8.01 -3.12 -6.57
CA GLY A 177 -7.43 -2.26 -5.53
C GLY A 177 -6.80 -3.07 -4.40
N ALA A 178 -7.43 -4.17 -3.97
CA ALA A 178 -6.86 -5.05 -2.95
C ALA A 178 -5.55 -5.71 -3.42
N LEU A 179 -5.47 -6.16 -4.67
CA LEU A 179 -4.26 -6.76 -5.24
C LEU A 179 -3.14 -5.72 -5.36
N GLU A 180 -3.44 -4.53 -5.87
CA GLU A 180 -2.48 -3.43 -5.95
C GLU A 180 -1.98 -3.06 -4.54
N GLY A 181 -2.88 -2.93 -3.56
CA GLY A 181 -2.52 -2.67 -2.17
C GLY A 181 -1.64 -3.76 -1.56
N LEU A 182 -1.95 -5.03 -1.83
CA LEU A 182 -1.14 -6.18 -1.36
C LEU A 182 0.28 -6.14 -1.94
N VAL A 183 0.43 -5.86 -3.23
CA VAL A 183 1.75 -5.69 -3.86
C VAL A 183 2.47 -4.49 -3.25
N GLY A 184 1.80 -3.35 -3.10
CA GLY A 184 2.37 -2.14 -2.53
C GLY A 184 2.87 -2.33 -1.10
N GLN A 185 2.11 -3.03 -0.23
CA GLN A 185 2.54 -3.32 1.14
C GLN A 185 3.77 -4.24 1.19
N HIS A 186 3.85 -5.23 0.30
CA HIS A 186 5.00 -6.11 0.18
C HIS A 186 6.25 -5.38 -0.32
N LEU A 187 6.14 -4.55 -1.35
CA LEU A 187 7.25 -3.72 -1.84
C LEU A 187 7.75 -2.75 -0.76
N LYS A 188 6.83 -2.12 -0.02
CA LYS A 188 7.18 -1.25 1.09
C LYS A 188 7.90 -2.01 2.20
N ALA A 189 7.40 -3.18 2.59
CA ALA A 189 8.03 -4.05 3.59
C ALA A 189 9.42 -4.52 3.13
N TRP A 190 9.56 -4.92 1.87
CA TRP A 190 10.85 -5.30 1.29
C TRP A 190 11.88 -4.17 1.39
N ILE A 191 11.51 -2.92 1.06
CA ILE A 191 12.39 -1.76 1.18
C ILE A 191 12.80 -1.53 2.63
N GLU A 192 11.85 -1.51 3.56
CA GLU A 192 12.10 -1.24 4.98
C GLU A 192 13.02 -2.29 5.64
N LEU A 193 12.91 -3.53 5.19
CA LEU A 193 13.68 -4.66 5.72
C LEU A 193 14.99 -4.92 4.97
N THR A 194 15.14 -4.43 3.73
CA THR A 194 16.35 -4.58 2.91
C THR A 194 17.29 -3.40 3.08
N ASP A 195 16.94 -2.27 2.48
CA ASP A 195 17.75 -1.05 2.49
C ASP A 195 16.87 0.18 2.33
N PRO A 196 16.79 1.05 3.36
CA PRO A 196 15.98 2.26 3.33
C PRO A 196 16.46 3.32 2.32
N SER A 197 17.58 3.12 1.63
CA SER A 197 18.01 3.99 0.52
C SER A 197 17.15 3.83 -0.73
N HIS A 198 16.38 2.73 -0.84
CA HIS A 198 15.39 2.55 -1.88
C HIS A 198 14.17 3.45 -1.65
N THR A 199 13.57 3.89 -2.74
CA THR A 199 12.32 4.67 -2.72
C THR A 199 11.22 3.94 -3.48
N LEU A 200 10.01 3.98 -2.94
CA LEU A 200 8.80 3.52 -3.61
C LEU A 200 7.98 4.73 -4.05
N SER A 201 7.53 4.72 -5.29
CA SER A 201 6.74 5.79 -5.90
C SER A 201 5.84 5.22 -7.00
N PHE A 202 4.91 6.02 -7.52
CA PHE A 202 4.20 5.70 -8.76
C PHE A 202 4.60 6.67 -9.86
N TRP A 203 4.38 6.32 -11.12
CA TRP A 203 4.65 7.23 -12.22
C TRP A 203 3.36 7.56 -12.96
N ARG A 204 3.22 8.83 -13.36
CA ARG A 204 2.05 9.30 -14.11
C ARG A 204 2.40 10.42 -15.08
N THR A 205 1.88 10.30 -16.30
CA THR A 205 1.95 11.38 -17.30
C THR A 205 0.84 12.41 -17.09
N PRO A 206 0.98 13.63 -17.63
CA PRO A 206 -0.11 14.60 -17.66
C PRO A 206 -1.37 14.11 -18.38
N SER A 207 -1.23 13.19 -19.34
CA SER A 207 -2.34 12.56 -20.06
C SER A 207 -3.03 11.43 -19.29
N GLY A 208 -2.56 11.09 -18.08
CA GLY A 208 -3.18 10.10 -17.22
C GLY A 208 -2.66 8.66 -17.39
N THR A 209 -1.67 8.41 -18.26
CA THR A 209 -1.00 7.10 -18.30
C THR A 209 -0.19 6.92 -17.01
N GLU A 210 -0.37 5.77 -16.34
CA GLU A 210 0.17 5.55 -15.00
C GLU A 210 0.81 4.16 -14.89
N VAL A 211 1.91 4.06 -14.13
CA VAL A 211 2.52 2.82 -13.66
C VAL A 211 2.36 2.77 -12.15
N ASP A 212 1.86 1.65 -11.62
CA ASP A 212 1.44 1.52 -10.23
C ASP A 212 2.60 1.71 -9.25
N PHE A 213 3.75 1.08 -9.51
CA PHE A 213 4.90 1.19 -8.62
C PHE A 213 6.20 1.38 -9.40
N VAL A 214 7.06 2.24 -8.86
CA VAL A 214 8.45 2.40 -9.27
C VAL A 214 9.33 2.23 -8.04
N VAL A 215 10.18 1.21 -8.04
CA VAL A 215 11.22 0.99 -7.03
C VAL A 215 12.53 1.53 -7.58
N TYR A 216 13.14 2.47 -6.86
CA TYR A 216 14.38 3.10 -7.28
C TYR A 216 15.39 3.12 -6.14
N GLY A 217 16.58 2.59 -6.36
CA GLY A 217 17.67 2.49 -5.41
C GLY A 217 19.03 2.29 -6.10
N PRO A 218 20.11 2.01 -5.33
CA PRO A 218 21.48 1.94 -5.89
C PRO A 218 21.64 0.95 -7.04
N GLU A 219 21.06 -0.24 -6.94
CA GLU A 219 21.13 -1.31 -7.94
C GLU A 219 19.76 -1.74 -8.47
N THR A 220 18.73 -0.94 -8.16
CA THR A 220 17.33 -1.26 -8.44
C THR A 220 16.67 -0.11 -9.17
N PHE A 221 16.11 -0.41 -10.35
CA PHE A 221 15.24 0.51 -11.05
C PHE A 221 14.19 -0.29 -11.79
N ASP A 222 13.05 -0.47 -11.12
CA ASP A 222 11.98 -1.34 -11.55
C ASP A 222 10.67 -0.57 -11.64
N ALA A 223 9.95 -0.75 -12.75
CA ALA A 223 8.60 -0.27 -12.95
C ALA A 223 7.65 -1.47 -12.96
N ILE A 224 6.67 -1.45 -12.08
CA ILE A 224 5.79 -2.58 -11.80
C ILE A 224 4.34 -2.16 -12.00
N GLU A 225 3.65 -2.87 -12.87
CA GLU A 225 2.21 -2.74 -13.11
C GLU A 225 1.48 -3.96 -12.55
N VAL A 226 0.31 -3.78 -11.97
CA VAL A 226 -0.48 -4.85 -11.34
C VAL A 226 -1.81 -5.01 -12.06
N LYS A 227 -2.15 -6.23 -12.44
CA LYS A 227 -3.42 -6.55 -13.13
C LYS A 227 -4.15 -7.71 -12.48
N HIS A 228 -5.39 -7.47 -12.08
CA HIS A 228 -6.27 -8.50 -11.53
C HIS A 228 -6.90 -9.37 -12.63
N SER A 229 -6.19 -9.68 -13.68
CA SER A 229 -6.63 -10.57 -14.75
C SER A 229 -5.74 -11.81 -14.84
N ALA A 230 -6.30 -12.94 -15.26
CA ALA A 230 -5.57 -14.18 -15.47
C ALA A 230 -4.81 -14.22 -16.81
N SER A 231 -4.94 -13.20 -17.65
CA SER A 231 -4.25 -13.12 -18.94
C SER A 231 -3.73 -11.72 -19.20
N VAL A 232 -2.58 -11.61 -19.84
CA VAL A 232 -1.94 -10.36 -20.24
C VAL A 232 -2.44 -9.96 -21.63
N ARG A 233 -2.88 -8.72 -21.77
CA ARG A 233 -3.34 -8.12 -23.04
C ARG A 233 -2.37 -7.02 -23.48
N PRO A 234 -2.21 -6.74 -24.79
CA PRO A 234 -1.30 -5.68 -25.27
C PRO A 234 -1.55 -4.29 -24.64
N ARG A 235 -2.81 -3.98 -24.30
CA ARG A 235 -3.17 -2.73 -23.64
C ARG A 235 -2.63 -2.61 -22.21
N ASP A 236 -2.43 -3.74 -21.52
CA ASP A 236 -1.97 -3.80 -20.14
C ASP A 236 -0.48 -3.42 -20.03
N LEU A 237 0.26 -3.54 -21.15
CA LEU A 237 1.67 -3.18 -21.25
C LEU A 237 1.93 -1.72 -21.65
N LYS A 238 0.86 -0.98 -22.01
CA LYS A 238 0.99 0.37 -22.58
C LYS A 238 1.73 1.34 -21.64
N ALA A 239 1.40 1.31 -20.35
CA ALA A 239 1.97 2.21 -19.36
C ALA A 239 3.45 1.88 -19.12
N LEU A 240 3.79 0.61 -18.97
CA LEU A 240 5.17 0.16 -18.81
C LEU A 240 6.03 0.51 -20.01
N ARG A 241 5.53 0.34 -21.25
CA ARG A 241 6.25 0.74 -22.47
C ARG A 241 6.49 2.25 -22.54
N ALA A 242 5.49 3.05 -22.15
CA ALA A 242 5.65 4.50 -22.08
C ALA A 242 6.70 4.90 -21.03
N PHE A 243 6.71 4.23 -19.88
CA PHE A 243 7.72 4.43 -18.85
C PHE A 243 9.12 4.03 -19.37
N GLY A 244 9.27 2.86 -20.01
CA GLY A 244 10.53 2.38 -20.55
C GLY A 244 11.09 3.27 -21.68
N ALA A 245 10.21 3.96 -22.44
CA ALA A 245 10.65 4.96 -23.41
C ALA A 245 11.26 6.21 -22.75
N ASP A 246 10.75 6.62 -21.59
CA ASP A 246 11.30 7.73 -20.78
C ASP A 246 12.55 7.30 -19.97
N TYR A 247 12.59 6.03 -19.56
CA TYR A 247 13.62 5.46 -18.68
C TYR A 247 14.09 4.08 -19.20
N PRO A 248 14.94 4.05 -20.26
CA PRO A 248 15.39 2.78 -20.86
C PRO A 248 16.21 1.87 -19.93
N GLU A 249 16.73 2.43 -18.83
CA GLU A 249 17.48 1.67 -17.82
C GLU A 249 16.61 0.86 -16.87
N ALA A 250 15.29 1.11 -16.88
CA ALA A 250 14.35 0.46 -15.97
C ALA A 250 14.00 -0.96 -16.43
N ARG A 251 13.90 -1.87 -15.49
CA ARG A 251 13.29 -3.18 -15.70
C ARG A 251 11.78 -3.06 -15.61
N LEU A 252 11.08 -3.59 -16.59
CA LEU A 252 9.64 -3.49 -16.71
C LEU A 252 8.99 -4.80 -16.29
N ARG A 253 8.10 -4.76 -15.31
CA ARG A 253 7.39 -5.93 -14.78
C ARG A 253 5.89 -5.72 -14.78
N LEU A 254 5.16 -6.75 -15.17
CA LEU A 254 3.71 -6.83 -15.03
C LEU A 254 3.37 -8.01 -14.12
N LEU A 255 2.67 -7.75 -13.02
CA LEU A 255 2.18 -8.78 -12.12
C LEU A 255 0.70 -9.06 -12.42
N TYR A 256 0.36 -10.33 -12.65
CA TYR A 256 -1.00 -10.72 -13.04
C TYR A 256 -1.44 -12.02 -12.34
N ARG A 257 -2.70 -12.38 -12.50
CA ARG A 257 -3.27 -13.56 -11.82
C ARG A 257 -3.21 -14.85 -12.65
N GLY A 258 -2.39 -14.91 -13.67
CA GLY A 258 -2.10 -16.17 -14.38
C GLY A 258 -1.04 -16.98 -13.64
N ASP A 259 -0.66 -18.10 -14.25
CA ASP A 259 0.22 -19.11 -13.69
C ASP A 259 1.56 -19.28 -14.47
N GLU A 260 1.73 -18.53 -15.56
CA GLU A 260 2.92 -18.63 -16.41
C GLU A 260 3.78 -17.36 -16.33
N ARG A 261 5.10 -17.54 -16.36
CA ARG A 261 6.04 -16.44 -16.57
C ARG A 261 6.22 -16.21 -18.05
N LEU A 262 5.97 -14.98 -18.48
CA LEU A 262 6.02 -14.58 -19.88
C LEU A 262 6.97 -13.40 -20.06
N GLU A 263 7.55 -13.27 -21.24
CA GLU A 263 8.23 -12.06 -21.68
C GLU A 263 7.54 -11.55 -22.95
N ILE A 264 7.02 -10.34 -22.90
CA ILE A 264 6.27 -9.72 -23.99
C ILE A 264 6.84 -8.32 -24.25
N ASP A 265 7.49 -8.13 -25.39
CA ASP A 265 8.06 -6.86 -25.83
C ASP A 265 8.98 -6.19 -24.77
N GLY A 266 9.84 -7.01 -24.13
CA GLY A 266 10.77 -6.55 -23.10
C GLY A 266 10.15 -6.28 -21.73
N VAL A 267 8.87 -6.67 -21.54
CA VAL A 267 8.19 -6.65 -20.23
C VAL A 267 8.14 -8.06 -19.68
N LEU A 268 8.68 -8.27 -18.48
CA LEU A 268 8.57 -9.54 -17.76
C LEU A 268 7.21 -9.60 -17.05
N CYS A 269 6.40 -10.60 -17.40
CA CYS A 269 5.08 -10.83 -16.82
C CYS A 269 5.18 -11.99 -15.83
N PHE A 270 4.85 -11.73 -14.56
CA PHE A 270 4.93 -12.73 -13.49
C PHE A 270 3.55 -13.07 -12.93
N PRO A 271 3.29 -14.35 -12.59
CA PRO A 271 2.26 -14.68 -11.64
C PRO A 271 2.47 -13.90 -10.34
N CYS A 272 1.45 -13.15 -9.93
CA CYS A 272 1.58 -12.26 -8.76
C CYS A 272 1.91 -13.04 -7.48
N GLU A 273 1.34 -14.23 -7.31
CA GLU A 273 1.61 -15.11 -6.16
C GLU A 273 3.07 -15.53 -6.08
N ASP A 274 3.65 -15.97 -7.21
CA ASP A 274 5.06 -16.37 -7.28
C ASP A 274 5.98 -15.19 -6.99
N TYR A 275 5.69 -14.03 -7.60
CA TYR A 275 6.46 -12.81 -7.36
C TYR A 275 6.50 -12.43 -5.87
N LEU A 276 5.35 -12.47 -5.19
CA LEU A 276 5.27 -12.14 -3.76
C LEU A 276 6.00 -13.15 -2.88
N ARG A 277 5.95 -14.44 -3.21
CA ARG A 277 6.73 -15.48 -2.50
C ARG A 277 8.24 -15.33 -2.68
N GLU A 278 8.68 -14.90 -3.87
CA GLU A 278 10.09 -14.68 -4.19
C GLU A 278 10.64 -13.33 -3.73
N LEU A 279 9.76 -12.43 -3.29
CA LEU A 279 10.15 -11.11 -2.77
C LEU A 279 10.72 -11.24 -1.36
N ILE A 280 11.98 -11.66 -1.27
CA ILE A 280 12.69 -11.92 -0.02
C ILE A 280 13.48 -10.68 0.40
N PRO A 281 13.27 -10.13 1.62
CA PRO A 281 14.08 -9.04 2.14
C PRO A 281 15.58 -9.38 2.15
N GLY A 282 16.40 -8.42 1.75
CA GLY A 282 17.85 -8.60 1.63
C GLY A 282 18.31 -9.24 0.32
N SER A 283 17.38 -9.67 -0.55
CA SER A 283 17.68 -10.17 -1.90
C SER A 283 17.25 -9.15 -2.96
N ALA A 284 17.75 -9.29 -4.20
CA ALA A 284 17.27 -8.50 -5.33
C ALA A 284 15.79 -8.75 -5.58
N LEU A 285 15.12 -7.79 -6.26
CA LEU A 285 13.73 -7.99 -6.74
C LEU A 285 13.67 -9.15 -7.75
N PRO A 286 12.64 -10.00 -7.67
CA PRO A 286 12.45 -11.13 -8.59
C PRO A 286 12.43 -10.75 -10.04
#